data_cf15bb542c8d8e714ea859766d522b76
#
_entry.id   cf15bb542c8d8e714ea859766d522b76
#
_cell.length_a   1.000
_cell.length_b   1.000
_cell.length_c   1.000
_cell.angle_alpha   90.00
_cell.angle_beta   90.00
_cell.angle_gamma   90.00
#
_symmetry.space_group_name_H-M   'P 1'
#
loop_
_entity.id
_entity.type
_entity.pdbx_description
1 polymer ?
#
loop_
_entity_poly.entity_id
_entity_poly.type
_entity_poly.pdbx_seq_one_letter_code
_entity_poly.pdbx_strand_id
1 'polypeptide(L)'
;MEKLDIHIVGLGNLGSAFVNGLNGREDINLYLYEDSDVVRRSIQDKFHIVPGDAVPFIESGAIILCIKPQNINDFFSNNKDKLGSNVLVCSPVAGLEIKTIESYTDNKVLRIMPNLLIRDNKGFISCVSNYDDDYLSFKESVLAELGTVKVFDEEMFPLVTALSGSGPAWFYELSNQLVNSGQELGLSFDDAEMIIKELVKALPLLVDEDSSFKDLVSKVKSPNGTTEAGLNSLNKGSFDTIILDAIQKATHRSIEISRELSNE
;
A
#
# COMPACT_ATOMS: atom_id res chain seq x y z
N MET A 1 -6.63 23.02 -19.24
CA MET A 1 -7.30 21.73 -19.09
C MET A 1 -8.07 21.77 -17.79
N GLU A 2 -9.23 21.16 -17.71
CA GLU A 2 -9.98 21.00 -16.47
C GLU A 2 -9.19 20.08 -15.52
N LYS A 3 -9.11 20.46 -14.24
CA LYS A 3 -8.38 19.66 -13.26
C LYS A 3 -9.20 18.44 -12.87
N LEU A 4 -8.53 17.33 -12.59
CA LEU A 4 -9.17 16.13 -12.08
C LEU A 4 -9.45 16.28 -10.58
N ASP A 5 -10.70 16.14 -10.18
CA ASP A 5 -11.10 16.16 -8.78
C ASP A 5 -10.87 14.78 -8.13
N ILE A 6 -10.08 14.76 -7.06
CA ILE A 6 -9.76 13.56 -6.29
C ILE A 6 -10.19 13.76 -4.84
N HIS A 7 -11.13 12.94 -4.40
CA HIS A 7 -11.66 12.93 -3.05
C HIS A 7 -11.01 11.79 -2.26
N ILE A 8 -10.37 12.07 -1.13
CA ILE A 8 -9.74 11.07 -0.28
C ILE A 8 -10.48 11.02 1.06
N VAL A 9 -11.08 9.87 1.36
CA VAL A 9 -11.83 9.64 2.60
C VAL A 9 -11.02 8.75 3.53
N GLY A 10 -10.71 9.28 4.72
CA GLY A 10 -9.81 8.66 5.69
C GLY A 10 -8.35 9.03 5.44
N LEU A 11 -7.73 9.72 6.41
CA LEU A 11 -6.37 10.24 6.32
C LEU A 11 -5.42 9.55 7.32
N GLY A 12 -5.67 8.27 7.59
CA GLY A 12 -4.73 7.41 8.29
C GLY A 12 -3.42 7.24 7.50
N ASN A 13 -2.62 6.24 7.82
CA ASN A 13 -1.31 6.04 7.18
C ASN A 13 -1.38 6.01 5.64
N LEU A 14 -2.35 5.29 5.09
CA LEU A 14 -2.47 5.15 3.63
C LEU A 14 -3.05 6.40 2.98
N GLY A 15 -4.13 6.97 3.52
CA GLY A 15 -4.71 8.22 2.98
C GLY A 15 -3.71 9.36 3.02
N SER A 16 -2.96 9.51 4.12
CA SER A 16 -1.87 10.49 4.20
C SER A 16 -0.74 10.21 3.21
N ALA A 17 -0.47 8.94 2.88
CA ALA A 17 0.51 8.59 1.85
C ALA A 17 0.04 9.04 0.45
N PHE A 18 -1.25 8.85 0.11
CA PHE A 18 -1.83 9.40 -1.12
C PHE A 18 -1.73 10.92 -1.17
N VAL A 19 -2.14 11.60 -0.09
CA VAL A 19 -2.06 13.07 -0.02
C VAL A 19 -0.64 13.55 -0.27
N ASN A 20 0.37 12.94 0.38
CA ASN A 20 1.76 13.35 0.20
C ASN A 20 2.27 13.06 -1.23
N GLY A 21 1.97 11.89 -1.78
CA GLY A 21 2.42 11.51 -3.13
C GLY A 21 1.76 12.33 -4.25
N LEU A 22 0.54 12.82 -4.03
CA LEU A 22 -0.20 13.66 -4.98
C LEU A 22 -0.01 15.17 -4.74
N ASN A 23 0.63 15.56 -3.63
CA ASN A 23 0.81 16.95 -3.27
C ASN A 23 1.67 17.71 -4.28
N GLY A 24 1.26 18.94 -4.62
CA GLY A 24 1.98 19.82 -5.54
C GLY A 24 1.66 19.59 -7.02
N ARG A 25 0.78 18.68 -7.36
CA ARG A 25 0.30 18.50 -8.73
C ARG A 25 -0.69 19.60 -9.10
N GLU A 26 -0.43 20.27 -10.21
CA GLU A 26 -1.24 21.39 -10.71
C GLU A 26 -2.47 20.94 -11.51
N ASP A 27 -2.50 19.71 -11.97
CA ASP A 27 -3.54 19.11 -12.83
C ASP A 27 -4.66 18.41 -12.04
N ILE A 28 -4.55 18.37 -10.69
CA ILE A 28 -5.56 17.79 -9.80
C ILE A 28 -6.01 18.77 -8.73
N ASN A 29 -7.23 18.55 -8.21
CA ASN A 29 -7.73 19.15 -6.97
C ASN A 29 -7.90 18.04 -5.94
N LEU A 30 -7.34 18.23 -4.73
CA LEU A 30 -7.50 17.27 -3.64
C LEU A 30 -8.56 17.76 -2.66
N TYR A 31 -9.56 16.91 -2.39
CA TYR A 31 -10.60 17.09 -1.38
C TYR A 31 -10.44 16.02 -0.31
N LEU A 32 -10.25 16.44 0.94
CA LEU A 32 -9.81 15.55 2.02
C LEU A 32 -10.88 15.47 3.11
N TYR A 33 -11.18 14.23 3.55
CA TYR A 33 -12.20 13.94 4.55
C TYR A 33 -11.62 13.05 5.65
N GLU A 34 -11.80 13.45 6.91
CA GLU A 34 -11.28 12.70 8.05
C GLU A 34 -12.14 12.94 9.29
N ASP A 35 -12.53 11.87 9.95
CA ASP A 35 -13.35 11.91 11.16
C ASP A 35 -12.53 12.22 12.43
N SER A 36 -11.31 11.66 12.51
CA SER A 36 -10.46 11.81 13.68
C SER A 36 -9.88 13.22 13.86
N ASP A 37 -10.24 13.89 14.94
CA ASP A 37 -9.67 15.19 15.34
C ASP A 37 -8.14 15.16 15.46
N VAL A 38 -7.60 14.05 15.93
CA VAL A 38 -6.15 13.88 16.13
C VAL A 38 -5.43 13.86 14.77
N VAL A 39 -5.98 13.11 13.82
CA VAL A 39 -5.40 13.03 12.47
C VAL A 39 -5.53 14.37 11.76
N ARG A 40 -6.71 15.02 11.81
CA ARG A 40 -6.92 16.35 11.21
C ARG A 40 -5.89 17.36 11.69
N ARG A 41 -5.70 17.47 13.02
CA ARG A 41 -4.73 18.41 13.62
C ARG A 41 -3.29 18.15 13.18
N SER A 42 -2.92 16.92 12.86
CA SER A 42 -1.55 16.59 12.48
C SER A 42 -1.16 17.08 11.07
N ILE A 43 -2.16 17.37 10.20
CA ILE A 43 -1.93 17.75 8.80
C ILE A 43 -2.70 19.02 8.36
N GLN A 44 -3.55 19.61 9.22
CA GLN A 44 -4.38 20.77 8.90
C GLN A 44 -3.59 22.02 8.48
N ASP A 45 -2.35 22.17 8.94
CA ASP A 45 -1.50 23.32 8.58
C ASP A 45 -1.10 23.31 7.08
N LYS A 46 -1.23 22.16 6.42
CA LYS A 46 -0.84 21.98 5.02
C LYS A 46 -2.04 21.81 4.08
N PHE A 47 -3.17 21.35 4.59
CA PHE A 47 -4.32 20.96 3.78
C PHE A 47 -5.64 21.38 4.41
N HIS A 48 -6.60 21.76 3.56
CA HIS A 48 -7.97 21.96 4.01
C HIS A 48 -8.66 20.58 4.12
N ILE A 49 -9.13 20.24 5.32
CA ILE A 49 -9.75 18.95 5.60
C ILE A 49 -11.17 19.16 6.09
N VAL A 50 -12.11 18.47 5.47
CA VAL A 50 -13.51 18.47 5.90
C VAL A 50 -13.67 17.43 7.03
N PRO A 51 -14.24 17.82 8.18
CA PRO A 51 -14.54 16.89 9.27
C PRO A 51 -15.56 15.82 8.86
N GLY A 52 -15.30 14.56 9.23
CA GLY A 52 -16.20 13.44 8.96
C GLY A 52 -15.94 12.75 7.62
N ASP A 53 -16.82 11.84 7.28
CA ASP A 53 -16.83 11.06 6.04
C ASP A 53 -17.99 11.45 5.10
N ALA A 54 -18.80 12.44 5.50
CA ALA A 54 -19.91 12.93 4.71
C ALA A 54 -19.40 13.83 3.57
N VAL A 55 -19.34 13.26 2.36
CA VAL A 55 -18.94 14.01 1.16
C VAL A 55 -20.10 14.88 0.64
N PRO A 56 -19.81 16.01 -0.06
CA PRO A 56 -20.82 16.74 -0.83
C PRO A 56 -21.26 15.90 -2.04
N PHE A 57 -22.18 16.42 -2.85
CA PHE A 57 -22.45 15.82 -4.15
C PHE A 57 -21.21 15.97 -5.05
N ILE A 58 -20.72 14.86 -5.56
CA ILE A 58 -19.55 14.74 -6.45
C ILE A 58 -20.10 14.40 -7.83
N GLU A 59 -19.93 15.27 -8.81
CA GLU A 59 -20.46 15.08 -10.16
C GLU A 59 -19.57 14.15 -11.00
N SER A 60 -18.24 14.31 -10.89
CA SER A 60 -17.22 13.56 -11.65
C SER A 60 -15.90 13.52 -10.90
N GLY A 61 -14.95 12.73 -11.39
CA GLY A 61 -13.62 12.57 -10.79
C GLY A 61 -13.46 11.21 -10.11
N ALA A 62 -12.65 11.15 -9.06
CA ALA A 62 -12.40 9.91 -8.34
C ALA A 62 -12.57 10.10 -6.83
N ILE A 63 -13.08 9.05 -6.17
CA ILE A 63 -13.11 8.95 -4.71
C ILE A 63 -12.27 7.76 -4.26
N ILE A 64 -11.28 8.01 -3.39
CA ILE A 64 -10.37 7.00 -2.84
C ILE A 64 -10.79 6.71 -1.39
N LEU A 65 -11.23 5.49 -1.11
CA LEU A 65 -11.77 5.08 0.17
C LEU A 65 -10.68 4.50 1.09
N CYS A 66 -9.90 5.36 1.75
CA CYS A 66 -8.83 4.96 2.69
C CYS A 66 -9.35 4.72 4.12
N ILE A 67 -10.58 4.25 4.25
CA ILE A 67 -11.23 3.94 5.53
C ILE A 67 -11.05 2.46 5.90
N LYS A 68 -11.36 2.14 7.15
CA LYS A 68 -11.30 0.74 7.61
C LYS A 68 -12.40 -0.10 6.98
N PRO A 69 -12.16 -1.42 6.73
CA PRO A 69 -13.15 -2.31 6.12
C PRO A 69 -14.55 -2.24 6.77
N GLN A 70 -14.61 -2.22 8.09
CA GLN A 70 -15.86 -2.16 8.85
C GLN A 70 -16.67 -0.87 8.65
N ASN A 71 -16.09 0.20 8.12
CA ASN A 71 -16.77 1.48 7.90
C ASN A 71 -17.32 1.64 6.47
N ILE A 72 -17.10 0.66 5.60
CA ILE A 72 -17.50 0.73 4.18
C ILE A 72 -19.02 0.76 4.04
N ASN A 73 -19.74 -0.09 4.77
CA ASN A 73 -21.20 -0.13 4.74
C ASN A 73 -21.81 1.22 5.17
N ASP A 74 -21.33 1.79 6.28
CA ASP A 74 -21.80 3.07 6.78
C ASP A 74 -21.48 4.20 5.80
N PHE A 75 -20.29 4.18 5.20
CA PHE A 75 -19.90 5.16 4.18
C PHE A 75 -20.89 5.16 3.01
N PHE A 76 -21.14 4.02 2.39
CA PHE A 76 -22.07 3.96 1.25
C PHE A 76 -23.51 4.25 1.66
N SER A 77 -23.98 3.82 2.83
CA SER A 77 -25.32 4.13 3.34
C SER A 77 -25.55 5.63 3.45
N ASN A 78 -24.52 6.41 3.78
CA ASN A 78 -24.61 7.84 3.97
C ASN A 78 -24.30 8.67 2.71
N ASN A 79 -23.62 8.08 1.71
CA ASN A 79 -23.03 8.87 0.62
C ASN A 79 -23.31 8.35 -0.79
N LYS A 80 -23.88 7.15 -1.00
CA LYS A 80 -24.09 6.60 -2.35
C LYS A 80 -24.86 7.54 -3.29
N ASP A 81 -25.90 8.19 -2.78
CA ASP A 81 -26.73 9.12 -3.55
C ASP A 81 -26.03 10.47 -3.85
N LYS A 82 -24.84 10.66 -3.29
CA LYS A 82 -24.00 11.84 -3.53
C LYS A 82 -22.90 11.59 -4.56
N LEU A 83 -22.77 10.35 -5.05
CA LEU A 83 -21.81 9.99 -6.07
C LEU A 83 -22.49 10.00 -7.44
N GLY A 84 -22.17 10.99 -8.26
CA GLY A 84 -22.64 11.06 -9.65
C GLY A 84 -22.12 9.85 -10.47
N SER A 85 -22.81 9.52 -11.55
CA SER A 85 -22.50 8.36 -12.40
C SER A 85 -21.10 8.41 -13.06
N ASN A 86 -20.48 9.59 -13.09
CA ASN A 86 -19.13 9.78 -13.64
C ASN A 86 -18.02 9.75 -12.58
N VAL A 87 -18.34 9.35 -11.35
CA VAL A 87 -17.35 9.19 -10.27
C VAL A 87 -16.75 7.80 -10.31
N LEU A 88 -15.42 7.71 -10.35
CA LEU A 88 -14.69 6.47 -10.16
C LEU A 88 -14.52 6.17 -8.67
N VAL A 89 -15.03 5.05 -8.21
CA VAL A 89 -14.80 4.57 -6.84
C VAL A 89 -13.51 3.75 -6.80
N CYS A 90 -12.49 4.30 -6.15
CA CYS A 90 -11.18 3.66 -6.00
C CYS A 90 -11.04 3.13 -4.57
N SER A 91 -10.88 1.81 -4.43
CA SER A 91 -10.78 1.16 -3.11
C SER A 91 -9.43 0.48 -2.87
N PRO A 92 -8.61 0.98 -1.94
CA PRO A 92 -7.41 0.32 -1.43
C PRO A 92 -7.70 -0.58 -0.22
N VAL A 93 -8.95 -0.85 0.10
CA VAL A 93 -9.35 -1.59 1.30
C VAL A 93 -8.99 -3.06 1.17
N ALA A 94 -8.17 -3.58 2.09
CA ALA A 94 -7.80 -4.98 2.11
C ALA A 94 -9.04 -5.87 2.31
N GLY A 95 -9.13 -6.94 1.52
CA GLY A 95 -10.25 -7.88 1.56
C GLY A 95 -11.54 -7.40 0.89
N LEU A 96 -11.70 -6.13 0.54
CA LEU A 96 -12.91 -5.64 -0.10
C LEU A 96 -12.89 -5.93 -1.61
N GLU A 97 -13.68 -6.89 -2.04
CA GLU A 97 -13.78 -7.31 -3.45
C GLU A 97 -14.68 -6.37 -4.26
N ILE A 98 -14.41 -6.27 -5.56
CA ILE A 98 -15.21 -5.45 -6.50
C ILE A 98 -16.70 -5.79 -6.38
N LYS A 99 -17.04 -7.08 -6.39
CA LYS A 99 -18.42 -7.55 -6.27
C LYS A 99 -19.12 -7.02 -5.00
N THR A 100 -18.39 -6.91 -3.89
CA THR A 100 -18.93 -6.37 -2.65
C THR A 100 -19.17 -4.85 -2.79
N ILE A 101 -18.26 -4.11 -3.43
CA ILE A 101 -18.44 -2.67 -3.66
C ILE A 101 -19.63 -2.42 -4.59
N GLU A 102 -19.79 -3.22 -5.65
CA GLU A 102 -20.93 -3.16 -6.58
C GLU A 102 -22.29 -3.39 -5.92
N SER A 103 -22.33 -4.08 -4.78
CA SER A 103 -23.57 -4.21 -4.02
C SER A 103 -24.00 -2.90 -3.33
N TYR A 104 -23.11 -1.93 -3.19
CA TYR A 104 -23.36 -0.64 -2.57
C TYR A 104 -23.60 0.50 -3.58
N THR A 105 -23.03 0.42 -4.79
CA THR A 105 -23.05 1.51 -5.77
C THR A 105 -23.02 1.00 -7.20
N ASP A 106 -23.66 1.74 -8.11
CA ASP A 106 -23.62 1.50 -9.57
C ASP A 106 -22.43 2.19 -10.24
N ASN A 107 -21.57 2.86 -9.48
CA ASN A 107 -20.38 3.54 -10.01
C ASN A 107 -19.33 2.54 -10.51
N LYS A 108 -18.49 3.00 -11.43
CA LYS A 108 -17.29 2.26 -11.84
C LYS A 108 -16.35 2.06 -10.66
N VAL A 109 -15.82 0.85 -10.53
CA VAL A 109 -14.96 0.46 -9.41
C VAL A 109 -13.55 0.14 -9.89
N LEU A 110 -12.56 0.74 -9.25
CA LEU A 110 -11.16 0.38 -9.35
C LEU A 110 -10.66 -0.10 -7.98
N ARG A 111 -10.43 -1.40 -7.87
CA ARG A 111 -9.77 -1.96 -6.70
C ARG A 111 -8.27 -1.82 -6.86
N ILE A 112 -7.60 -1.26 -5.86
CA ILE A 112 -6.15 -1.10 -5.82
C ILE A 112 -5.58 -1.67 -4.53
N MET A 113 -4.31 -2.06 -4.56
CA MET A 113 -3.54 -2.41 -3.38
C MET A 113 -2.17 -1.76 -3.48
N PRO A 114 -2.04 -0.53 -2.98
CA PRO A 114 -0.77 0.15 -2.87
C PRO A 114 -0.01 -0.28 -1.60
N ASN A 115 1.28 0.03 -1.55
CA ASN A 115 2.02 0.07 -0.29
C ASN A 115 2.32 1.52 0.13
N LEU A 116 2.80 1.71 1.35
CA LEU A 116 3.03 3.05 1.92
C LEU A 116 4.10 3.87 1.19
N LEU A 117 4.90 3.26 0.31
CA LEU A 117 5.95 3.95 -0.45
C LEU A 117 5.37 4.86 -1.55
N ILE A 118 4.05 4.81 -1.82
CA ILE A 118 3.34 5.79 -2.65
C ILE A 118 3.51 7.22 -2.12
N ARG A 119 3.76 7.38 -0.81
CA ARG A 119 4.04 8.66 -0.17
C ARG A 119 5.19 9.43 -0.85
N ASP A 120 6.19 8.69 -1.30
CA ASP A 120 7.42 9.22 -1.88
C ASP A 120 7.52 8.90 -3.39
N ASN A 121 6.39 8.60 -4.04
CA ASN A 121 6.26 8.26 -5.46
C ASN A 121 7.11 7.05 -5.88
N LYS A 122 7.29 6.09 -4.96
CA LYS A 122 8.06 4.84 -5.14
C LYS A 122 7.26 3.61 -4.73
N GLY A 123 5.93 3.72 -4.77
CA GLY A 123 5.04 2.63 -4.40
C GLY A 123 5.00 1.51 -5.44
N PHE A 124 4.50 0.37 -5.01
CA PHE A 124 3.97 -0.64 -5.90
C PHE A 124 2.46 -0.70 -5.70
N ILE A 125 1.71 -0.64 -6.80
CA ILE A 125 0.25 -0.57 -6.79
C ILE A 125 -0.27 -1.69 -7.70
N SER A 126 -0.88 -2.71 -7.12
CA SER A 126 -1.70 -3.63 -7.89
C SER A 126 -3.08 -3.03 -8.12
N CYS A 127 -3.67 -3.29 -9.29
CA CYS A 127 -5.00 -2.81 -9.61
C CYS A 127 -5.79 -3.85 -10.40
N VAL A 128 -7.12 -3.77 -10.27
CA VAL A 128 -8.11 -4.50 -11.07
C VAL A 128 -9.39 -3.69 -11.12
N SER A 129 -10.09 -3.75 -12.25
CA SER A 129 -11.37 -3.06 -12.44
C SER A 129 -12.37 -3.99 -13.10
N ASN A 130 -13.65 -3.72 -12.87
CA ASN A 130 -14.76 -4.35 -13.58
C ASN A 130 -15.06 -3.71 -14.95
N TYR A 131 -14.31 -2.67 -15.34
CA TYR A 131 -14.45 -1.94 -16.60
C TYR A 131 -13.13 -1.84 -17.35
N ASP A 132 -13.14 -2.17 -18.65
CA ASP A 132 -11.91 -2.36 -19.42
C ASP A 132 -11.17 -1.05 -19.81
N ASP A 133 -11.86 0.08 -20.03
CA ASP A 133 -11.22 1.26 -20.62
C ASP A 133 -11.18 2.52 -19.74
N ASP A 134 -12.17 2.74 -18.87
CA ASP A 134 -12.32 4.04 -18.20
C ASP A 134 -11.36 4.30 -17.05
N TYR A 135 -10.79 3.25 -16.44
CA TYR A 135 -9.79 3.42 -15.38
C TYR A 135 -8.36 3.65 -15.92
N LEU A 136 -8.13 3.39 -17.21
CA LEU A 136 -6.80 3.56 -17.83
C LEU A 136 -6.29 4.99 -17.65
N SER A 137 -7.14 5.97 -17.89
CA SER A 137 -6.80 7.38 -17.69
C SER A 137 -6.37 7.66 -16.25
N PHE A 138 -7.12 7.19 -15.25
CA PHE A 138 -6.78 7.36 -13.83
C PHE A 138 -5.51 6.59 -13.45
N LYS A 139 -5.36 5.36 -13.97
CA LYS A 139 -4.16 4.55 -13.77
C LYS A 139 -2.91 5.25 -14.31
N GLU A 140 -2.97 5.78 -15.54
CA GLU A 140 -1.82 6.40 -16.21
C GLU A 140 -1.53 7.81 -15.68
N SER A 141 -2.57 8.60 -15.41
CA SER A 141 -2.40 9.99 -14.98
C SER A 141 -2.21 10.17 -13.48
N VAL A 142 -2.70 9.25 -12.64
CA VAL A 142 -2.67 9.40 -11.18
C VAL A 142 -1.84 8.30 -10.52
N LEU A 143 -2.18 7.03 -10.74
CA LEU A 143 -1.51 5.95 -10.02
C LEU A 143 -0.06 5.73 -10.48
N ALA A 144 0.24 5.89 -11.77
CA ALA A 144 1.60 5.72 -12.29
C ALA A 144 2.59 6.76 -11.75
N GLU A 145 2.10 7.94 -11.37
CA GLU A 145 2.93 8.96 -10.71
C GLU A 145 3.29 8.58 -9.26
N LEU A 146 2.50 7.72 -8.63
CA LEU A 146 2.75 7.24 -7.26
C LEU A 146 3.70 6.05 -7.20
N GLY A 147 4.03 5.45 -8.35
CA GLY A 147 4.94 4.32 -8.45
C GLY A 147 4.60 3.33 -9.57
N THR A 148 5.12 2.13 -9.45
CA THR A 148 4.88 1.07 -10.44
C THR A 148 3.48 0.50 -10.29
N VAL A 149 2.69 0.54 -11.37
CA VAL A 149 1.32 0.00 -11.40
C VAL A 149 1.28 -1.29 -12.22
N LYS A 150 0.65 -2.33 -11.67
CA LYS A 150 0.46 -3.60 -12.38
C LYS A 150 -0.96 -4.14 -12.17
N VAL A 151 -1.58 -4.56 -13.28
CA VAL A 151 -2.88 -5.23 -13.25
C VAL A 151 -2.66 -6.71 -12.88
N PHE A 152 -3.52 -7.20 -11.97
CA PHE A 152 -3.59 -8.61 -11.57
C PHE A 152 -5.03 -9.07 -11.60
N ASP A 153 -5.24 -10.36 -11.76
CA ASP A 153 -6.55 -10.97 -11.49
C ASP A 153 -6.93 -10.76 -10.01
N GLU A 154 -8.20 -10.52 -9.75
CA GLU A 154 -8.65 -10.18 -8.38
C GLU A 154 -8.34 -11.28 -7.37
N GLU A 155 -8.34 -12.53 -7.80
CA GLU A 155 -7.99 -13.70 -6.99
C GLU A 155 -6.54 -13.65 -6.45
N MET A 156 -5.65 -12.91 -7.11
CA MET A 156 -4.26 -12.73 -6.68
C MET A 156 -4.07 -11.65 -5.63
N PHE A 157 -5.09 -10.81 -5.38
CA PHE A 157 -4.96 -9.69 -4.46
C PHE A 157 -4.59 -10.09 -3.02
N PRO A 158 -5.11 -11.19 -2.44
CA PRO A 158 -4.66 -11.63 -1.10
C PRO A 158 -3.15 -11.88 -1.03
N LEU A 159 -2.60 -12.56 -2.03
CA LEU A 159 -1.16 -12.84 -2.10
C LEU A 159 -0.35 -11.56 -2.37
N VAL A 160 -0.80 -10.72 -3.29
CA VAL A 160 -0.13 -9.45 -3.60
C VAL A 160 -0.17 -8.51 -2.40
N THR A 161 -1.27 -8.49 -1.63
CA THR A 161 -1.36 -7.76 -0.35
C THR A 161 -0.30 -8.24 0.64
N ALA A 162 -0.14 -9.54 0.80
CA ALA A 162 0.88 -10.12 1.68
C ALA A 162 2.31 -9.77 1.24
N LEU A 163 2.58 -9.77 -0.08
CA LEU A 163 3.93 -9.49 -0.61
C LEU A 163 4.26 -7.99 -0.66
N SER A 164 3.34 -7.16 -1.14
CA SER A 164 3.58 -5.74 -1.40
C SER A 164 3.00 -4.83 -0.32
N GLY A 165 1.73 -5.00 0.04
CA GLY A 165 1.08 -4.18 1.07
C GLY A 165 1.76 -4.34 2.43
N SER A 166 2.00 -5.60 2.85
CA SER A 166 2.72 -5.93 4.07
C SER A 166 4.25 -5.93 3.90
N GLY A 167 4.73 -5.90 2.66
CA GLY A 167 6.15 -6.03 2.31
C GLY A 167 7.10 -5.15 3.12
N PRO A 168 6.86 -3.84 3.25
CA PRO A 168 7.72 -2.97 4.05
C PRO A 168 7.92 -3.46 5.49
N ALA A 169 6.87 -4.04 6.11
CA ALA A 169 6.96 -4.57 7.47
C ALA A 169 7.89 -5.78 7.57
N TRP A 170 7.92 -6.65 6.57
CA TRP A 170 8.84 -7.79 6.52
C TRP A 170 10.30 -7.34 6.51
N PHE A 171 10.62 -6.34 5.70
CA PHE A 171 11.98 -5.79 5.63
C PHE A 171 12.37 -5.06 6.91
N TYR A 172 11.45 -4.32 7.54
CA TYR A 172 11.73 -3.64 8.81
C TYR A 172 11.90 -4.64 9.95
N GLU A 173 11.10 -5.72 10.00
CA GLU A 173 11.28 -6.75 11.02
C GLU A 173 12.61 -7.50 10.84
N LEU A 174 12.98 -7.87 9.61
CA LEU A 174 14.30 -8.45 9.35
C LEU A 174 15.42 -7.50 9.80
N SER A 175 15.31 -6.20 9.49
CA SER A 175 16.28 -5.18 9.91
C SER A 175 16.36 -5.08 11.44
N ASN A 176 15.21 -5.12 12.13
CA ASN A 176 15.15 -5.11 13.58
C ASN A 176 15.85 -6.33 14.19
N GLN A 177 15.65 -7.53 13.62
CA GLN A 177 16.34 -8.74 14.08
C GLN A 177 17.85 -8.67 13.86
N LEU A 178 18.32 -8.03 12.78
CA LEU A 178 19.76 -7.80 12.55
C LEU A 178 20.35 -6.84 13.61
N VAL A 179 19.63 -5.78 13.98
CA VAL A 179 20.04 -4.87 15.07
C VAL A 179 20.14 -5.61 16.41
N ASN A 180 19.09 -6.37 16.77
CA ASN A 180 19.05 -7.13 18.00
C ASN A 180 20.22 -8.15 18.07
N SER A 181 20.48 -8.86 16.98
CA SER A 181 21.61 -9.80 16.89
C SER A 181 22.96 -9.12 17.04
N GLY A 182 23.11 -7.92 16.48
CA GLY A 182 24.32 -7.10 16.65
C GLY A 182 24.56 -6.74 18.13
N GLN A 183 23.50 -6.38 18.85
CA GLN A 183 23.57 -6.11 20.29
C GLN A 183 23.95 -7.34 21.11
N GLU A 184 23.30 -8.48 20.87
CA GLU A 184 23.59 -9.74 21.56
C GLU A 184 25.06 -10.19 21.36
N LEU A 185 25.64 -9.82 20.21
CA LEU A 185 27.03 -10.13 19.88
C LEU A 185 28.04 -9.05 20.31
N GLY A 186 27.58 -8.00 21.01
CA GLY A 186 28.45 -7.04 21.70
C GLY A 186 28.56 -5.65 21.07
N LEU A 187 27.79 -5.32 20.04
CA LEU A 187 27.67 -3.93 19.58
C LEU A 187 26.77 -3.10 20.53
N SER A 188 27.00 -1.79 20.58
CA SER A 188 26.00 -0.91 21.16
C SER A 188 24.73 -0.88 20.30
N PHE A 189 23.57 -0.56 20.89
CA PHE A 189 22.33 -0.40 20.13
C PHE A 189 22.50 0.63 19.01
N ASP A 190 23.07 1.79 19.35
CA ASP A 190 23.24 2.91 18.41
C ASP A 190 24.12 2.52 17.22
N ASP A 191 25.21 1.80 17.45
CA ASP A 191 26.09 1.32 16.37
C ASP A 191 25.39 0.28 15.50
N ALA A 192 24.73 -0.70 16.09
CA ALA A 192 24.00 -1.72 15.35
C ALA A 192 22.89 -1.10 14.51
N GLU A 193 22.08 -0.20 15.08
CA GLU A 193 21.00 0.50 14.40
C GLU A 193 21.55 1.38 13.27
N MET A 194 22.62 2.12 13.50
CA MET A 194 23.27 2.96 12.49
C MET A 194 23.74 2.11 11.28
N ILE A 195 24.45 1.01 11.54
CA ILE A 195 24.94 0.11 10.47
C ILE A 195 23.77 -0.40 9.61
N ILE A 196 22.69 -0.88 10.24
CA ILE A 196 21.55 -1.46 9.52
C ILE A 196 20.76 -0.38 8.77
N LYS A 197 20.57 0.81 9.35
CA LYS A 197 19.93 1.94 8.67
C LYS A 197 20.69 2.38 7.41
N GLU A 198 22.01 2.49 7.49
CA GLU A 198 22.82 2.85 6.32
C GLU A 198 22.79 1.75 5.25
N LEU A 199 22.81 0.48 5.65
CA LEU A 199 22.67 -0.63 4.73
C LEU A 199 21.30 -0.61 4.00
N VAL A 200 20.20 -0.44 4.74
CA VAL A 200 18.83 -0.38 4.16
C VAL A 200 18.67 0.78 3.19
N LYS A 201 19.30 1.95 3.46
CA LYS A 201 19.28 3.10 2.54
C LYS A 201 20.07 2.84 1.25
N ALA A 202 21.15 2.06 1.33
CA ALA A 202 22.05 1.83 0.21
C ALA A 202 21.66 0.63 -0.66
N LEU A 203 21.02 -0.40 -0.11
CA LEU A 203 20.63 -1.62 -0.84
C LEU A 203 19.87 -1.37 -2.14
N PRO A 204 18.90 -0.44 -2.22
CA PRO A 204 18.19 -0.15 -3.46
C PRO A 204 19.08 0.29 -4.62
N LEU A 205 20.24 0.86 -4.34
CA LEU A 205 21.19 1.30 -5.37
C LEU A 205 21.85 0.12 -6.12
N LEU A 206 21.76 -1.09 -5.56
CA LEU A 206 22.31 -2.30 -6.14
C LEU A 206 21.26 -3.12 -6.91
N VAL A 207 19.99 -2.74 -6.80
CA VAL A 207 18.89 -3.41 -7.51
C VAL A 207 18.76 -2.79 -8.88
N ASP A 208 19.03 -3.55 -9.91
CA ASP A 208 18.83 -3.20 -11.32
C ASP A 208 17.76 -4.11 -11.94
N GLU A 209 17.25 -3.72 -13.12
CA GLU A 209 16.19 -4.47 -13.83
C GLU A 209 16.66 -5.83 -14.35
N ASP A 210 17.95 -6.01 -14.58
CA ASP A 210 18.51 -7.20 -15.21
C ASP A 210 18.97 -8.26 -14.20
N SER A 211 19.26 -7.86 -12.95
CA SER A 211 19.76 -8.77 -11.91
C SER A 211 18.64 -9.40 -11.09
N SER A 212 18.61 -10.73 -11.01
CA SER A 212 17.77 -11.40 -10.01
C SER A 212 18.32 -11.20 -8.59
N PHE A 213 17.47 -11.29 -7.57
CA PHE A 213 17.94 -11.27 -6.17
C PHE A 213 18.95 -12.38 -5.87
N LYS A 214 18.86 -13.52 -6.55
CA LYS A 214 19.85 -14.61 -6.46
C LYS A 214 21.22 -14.17 -6.98
N ASP A 215 21.25 -13.39 -8.06
CA ASP A 215 22.49 -12.84 -8.61
C ASP A 215 23.09 -11.79 -7.67
N LEU A 216 22.27 -10.93 -7.09
CA LEU A 216 22.72 -9.95 -6.09
C LEU A 216 23.34 -10.62 -4.87
N VAL A 217 22.73 -11.69 -4.35
CA VAL A 217 23.33 -12.51 -3.29
C VAL A 217 24.68 -13.07 -3.71
N SER A 218 24.78 -13.58 -4.94
CA SER A 218 26.01 -14.16 -5.48
C SER A 218 27.13 -13.13 -5.63
N LYS A 219 26.80 -11.87 -5.95
CA LYS A 219 27.78 -10.76 -6.04
C LYS A 219 28.43 -10.43 -4.68
N VAL A 220 27.70 -10.64 -3.57
CA VAL A 220 28.20 -10.35 -2.20
C VAL A 220 28.86 -11.57 -1.55
N LYS A 221 28.50 -12.77 -1.98
CA LYS A 221 29.00 -14.02 -1.41
C LYS A 221 30.37 -14.38 -1.99
N SER A 222 31.38 -14.50 -1.13
CA SER A 222 32.69 -15.06 -1.51
C SER A 222 32.84 -16.50 -0.99
N PRO A 223 33.55 -17.40 -1.73
CA PRO A 223 33.82 -18.75 -1.28
C PRO A 223 34.58 -18.78 0.06
N ASN A 224 34.09 -19.58 1.01
CA ASN A 224 34.61 -19.68 2.38
C ASN A 224 34.58 -18.36 3.19
N GLY A 225 33.80 -17.38 2.73
CA GLY A 225 33.66 -16.08 3.41
C GLY A 225 32.58 -16.08 4.50
N THR A 226 32.54 -14.97 5.25
CA THR A 226 31.58 -14.75 6.33
C THR A 226 30.12 -14.79 5.82
N THR A 227 29.88 -14.19 4.64
CA THR A 227 28.57 -14.19 3.98
C THR A 227 28.08 -15.60 3.68
N GLU A 228 28.96 -16.46 3.14
CA GLU A 228 28.59 -17.86 2.85
C GLU A 228 28.29 -18.64 4.13
N ALA A 229 29.06 -18.44 5.19
CA ALA A 229 28.81 -19.08 6.49
C ALA A 229 27.45 -18.66 7.07
N GLY A 230 27.11 -17.37 7.02
CA GLY A 230 25.82 -16.84 7.45
C GLY A 230 24.64 -17.38 6.63
N LEU A 231 24.73 -17.36 5.31
CA LEU A 231 23.70 -17.91 4.41
C LEU A 231 23.48 -19.42 4.64
N ASN A 232 24.56 -20.18 4.87
CA ASN A 232 24.46 -21.61 5.20
C ASN A 232 23.71 -21.83 6.53
N SER A 233 23.90 -20.95 7.49
CA SER A 233 23.15 -21.00 8.77
C SER A 233 21.66 -20.70 8.57
N LEU A 234 21.31 -19.66 7.79
CA LEU A 234 19.92 -19.35 7.44
C LEU A 234 19.23 -20.54 6.76
N ASN A 235 19.90 -21.16 5.75
CA ASN A 235 19.36 -22.30 5.05
C ASN A 235 19.15 -23.53 5.98
N LYS A 236 20.09 -23.81 6.89
CA LYS A 236 19.93 -24.88 7.88
C LYS A 236 18.81 -24.57 8.88
N GLY A 237 18.58 -23.31 9.20
CA GLY A 237 17.51 -22.84 10.07
C GLY A 237 16.13 -22.78 9.38
N SER A 238 15.99 -23.27 8.16
CA SER A 238 14.71 -23.29 7.42
C SER A 238 14.12 -21.90 7.20
N PHE A 239 14.98 -20.91 6.93
CA PHE A 239 14.56 -19.51 6.73
C PHE A 239 13.52 -19.37 5.62
N ASP A 240 13.66 -20.13 4.53
CA ASP A 240 12.69 -20.20 3.43
C ASP A 240 11.30 -20.66 3.89
N THR A 241 11.24 -21.68 4.75
CA THR A 241 9.99 -22.20 5.31
C THR A 241 9.32 -21.18 6.24
N ILE A 242 10.09 -20.45 7.04
CA ILE A 242 9.58 -19.39 7.91
C ILE A 242 8.96 -18.26 7.11
N ILE A 243 9.64 -17.81 6.05
CA ILE A 243 9.12 -16.77 5.17
C ILE A 243 7.86 -17.25 4.43
N LEU A 244 7.86 -18.48 3.92
CA LEU A 244 6.68 -19.05 3.25
C LEU A 244 5.47 -19.08 4.19
N ASP A 245 5.64 -19.58 5.42
CA ASP A 245 4.57 -19.63 6.43
C ASP A 245 4.03 -18.23 6.77
N ALA A 246 4.90 -17.24 6.91
CA ALA A 246 4.49 -15.87 7.17
C ALA A 246 3.63 -15.28 6.02
N ILE A 247 4.06 -15.47 4.78
CA ILE A 247 3.32 -15.01 3.60
C ILE A 247 1.99 -15.76 3.45
N GLN A 248 1.96 -17.08 3.69
CA GLN A 248 0.72 -17.87 3.66
C GLN A 248 -0.28 -17.38 4.70
N LYS A 249 0.15 -17.13 5.94
CA LYS A 249 -0.72 -16.62 7.00
C LYS A 249 -1.27 -15.23 6.68
N ALA A 250 -0.45 -14.33 6.15
CA ALA A 250 -0.89 -13.01 5.73
C ALA A 250 -1.90 -13.10 4.57
N THR A 251 -1.67 -13.99 3.60
CA THR A 251 -2.59 -14.26 2.49
C THR A 251 -3.93 -14.80 3.01
N HIS A 252 -3.89 -15.80 3.90
CA HIS A 252 -5.11 -16.36 4.50
C HIS A 252 -5.88 -15.30 5.28
N ARG A 253 -5.20 -14.44 6.05
CA ARG A 253 -5.89 -13.36 6.79
C ARG A 253 -6.59 -12.37 5.85
N SER A 254 -5.98 -12.06 4.71
CA SER A 254 -6.62 -11.23 3.68
C SER A 254 -7.90 -11.88 3.11
N ILE A 255 -7.89 -13.21 2.91
CA ILE A 255 -9.08 -13.96 2.47
C ILE A 255 -10.15 -13.99 3.57
N GLU A 256 -9.77 -14.14 4.83
CA GLU A 256 -10.71 -14.11 5.95
C GLU A 256 -11.42 -12.75 6.05
N ILE A 257 -10.67 -11.66 5.93
CA ILE A 257 -11.23 -10.30 5.90
C ILE A 257 -12.25 -10.16 4.75
N SER A 258 -11.93 -10.70 3.57
CA SER A 258 -12.85 -10.69 2.43
C SER A 258 -14.16 -11.40 2.74
N ARG A 259 -14.11 -12.56 3.40
CA ARG A 259 -15.29 -13.31 3.80
C ARG A 259 -16.09 -12.59 4.89
N GLU A 260 -15.42 -11.99 5.85
CA GLU A 260 -16.08 -11.19 6.91
C GLU A 260 -16.88 -10.03 6.31
N LEU A 261 -16.35 -9.37 5.26
CA LEU A 261 -16.99 -8.24 4.57
C LEU A 261 -18.13 -8.68 3.64
N SER A 262 -18.07 -9.88 3.08
CA SER A 262 -19.10 -10.42 2.17
C SER A 262 -20.30 -11.02 2.91
N ASN A 263 -20.16 -11.31 4.20
CA ASN A 263 -21.22 -11.93 5.02
C ASN A 263 -22.02 -10.91 5.86
N GLU A 264 -21.65 -9.61 5.80
CA GLU A 264 -22.42 -8.49 6.33
C GLU A 264 -23.34 -7.86 5.27
#